data_f4473416309f7a50a9b1ad43920ee8b9
#
_entry.id   f4473416309f7a50a9b1ad43920ee8b9
#
_cell.length_a   1.000
_cell.length_b   1.000
_cell.length_c   1.000
_cell.angle_alpha   90.00
_cell.angle_beta   90.00
_cell.angle_gamma   90.00
#
_symmetry.space_group_name_H-M   'P 1'
#
loop_
_entity.id
_entity.type
_entity.pdbx_description
1 polymer ?
#
loop_
_entity_poly.entity_id
_entity_poly.type
_entity_poly.pdbx_seq_one_letter_code
_entity_poly.pdbx_strand_id
1 'polypeptide(L)'
;MEDGQPYRALTSQEARLASWLLAHGNPDALGYVGQLERAQVTAWKCPCGCASINFKVEDRPEAPPGVHTLADFQFVHEGNLCGVFIYSSDGILSGMEVWGISGDAPPVLPEPENLSPLESTEL
;
A
#
# COMPACT_ATOMS: atom_id res chain seq x y z
N MET A 1 -20.69 -20.87 -3.81
CA MET A 1 -20.55 -20.54 -3.69
C MET A 1 -19.97 -19.76 -3.51
N GLU A 2 -19.77 -19.59 -3.47
CA GLU A 2 -19.42 -18.97 -3.40
C GLU A 2 -18.89 -18.25 -3.29
N ASP A 3 -18.64 -18.16 -3.61
CA ASP A 3 -18.19 -17.53 -3.65
C ASP A 3 -18.04 -16.50 -3.27
N GLY A 4 -18.14 -16.03 -3.27
CA GLY A 4 -18.37 -14.76 -2.64
C GLY A 4 -17.44 -14.36 -1.54
N GLN A 5 -16.21 -14.71 -1.62
CA GLN A 5 -15.22 -14.22 -0.68
C GLN A 5 -14.96 -12.75 -0.96
N PRO A 6 -15.30 -11.84 -0.01
CA PRO A 6 -15.02 -10.42 -0.23
C PRO A 6 -13.54 -10.09 -0.10
N TYR A 7 -12.73 -11.04 0.33
CA TYR A 7 -11.30 -10.84 0.55
C TYR A 7 -10.50 -11.90 -0.19
N ARG A 8 -9.29 -11.54 -0.59
CA ARG A 8 -8.37 -12.48 -1.23
C ARG A 8 -6.99 -12.37 -0.58
N ALA A 9 -6.16 -13.39 -0.79
CA ALA A 9 -4.78 -13.32 -0.33
C ALA A 9 -4.03 -12.26 -1.13
N LEU A 10 -2.99 -11.69 -0.53
CA LEU A 10 -2.07 -10.82 -1.25
C LEU A 10 -1.34 -11.62 -2.31
N THR A 11 -1.07 -11.00 -3.45
CA THR A 11 -0.14 -11.60 -4.41
C THR A 11 1.27 -11.53 -3.85
N SER A 12 2.18 -12.31 -4.41
CA SER A 12 3.59 -12.26 -4.02
C SER A 12 4.15 -10.85 -4.16
N GLN A 13 3.79 -10.18 -5.23
CA GLN A 13 4.26 -8.83 -5.50
C GLN A 13 3.73 -7.84 -4.45
N GLU A 14 2.46 -7.95 -4.13
CA GLU A 14 1.86 -7.08 -3.11
C GLU A 14 2.51 -7.29 -1.75
N ALA A 15 2.68 -8.56 -1.36
CA ALA A 15 3.28 -8.89 -0.07
C ALA A 15 4.73 -8.40 0.01
N ARG A 16 5.48 -8.59 -1.06
CA ARG A 16 6.88 -8.18 -1.11
C ARG A 16 7.03 -6.67 -0.96
N LEU A 17 6.22 -5.92 -1.72
CA LEU A 17 6.28 -4.48 -1.66
C LEU A 17 5.83 -3.95 -0.30
N ALA A 18 4.73 -4.47 0.23
CA ALA A 18 4.23 -4.04 1.53
C ALA A 18 5.24 -4.33 2.64
N SER A 19 5.85 -5.51 2.62
CA SER A 19 6.87 -5.87 3.61
C SER A 19 8.06 -4.93 3.54
N TRP A 20 8.50 -4.62 2.33
CA TRP A 20 9.63 -3.72 2.15
C TRP A 20 9.31 -2.32 2.67
N LEU A 21 8.11 -1.83 2.35
CA LEU A 21 7.69 -0.51 2.80
C LEU A 21 7.66 -0.43 4.32
N LEU A 22 7.11 -1.44 4.99
CA LEU A 22 7.05 -1.45 6.45
C LEU A 22 8.44 -1.53 7.07
N ALA A 23 9.37 -2.20 6.40
CA ALA A 23 10.73 -2.32 6.91
C ALA A 23 11.53 -1.03 6.74
N HIS A 24 11.11 -0.17 5.82
CA HIS A 24 11.86 1.05 5.49
C HIS A 24 11.05 2.32 5.78
N GLY A 25 9.97 2.19 6.53
CA GLY A 25 9.10 3.32 6.84
C GLY A 25 9.51 4.08 8.09
N ASN A 26 8.55 4.83 8.63
CA ASN A 26 8.78 5.58 9.85
C ASN A 26 8.87 4.61 11.04
N PRO A 27 9.16 5.12 12.25
CA PRO A 27 9.32 4.22 13.40
C PRO A 27 8.09 3.39 13.73
N ASP A 28 6.88 3.85 13.38
CA ASP A 28 5.66 3.10 13.67
C ASP A 28 5.47 1.92 12.72
N ALA A 29 6.09 1.97 11.55
CA ALA A 29 5.80 1.00 10.48
C ALA A 29 6.09 -0.44 10.90
N LEU A 30 7.17 -0.66 11.63
CA LEU A 30 7.54 -2.03 12.03
C LEU A 30 6.50 -2.67 12.93
N GLY A 31 5.72 -1.87 13.65
CA GLY A 31 4.66 -2.41 14.50
C GLY A 31 3.52 -3.05 13.72
N TYR A 32 3.48 -2.86 12.40
CA TYR A 32 2.40 -3.38 11.58
C TYR A 32 2.78 -4.65 10.80
N VAL A 33 4.02 -5.13 10.95
CA VAL A 33 4.44 -6.34 10.23
C VAL A 33 3.58 -7.54 10.59
N GLY A 34 3.25 -7.69 11.88
CA GLY A 34 2.39 -8.79 12.31
C GLY A 34 0.99 -8.70 11.73
N GLN A 35 0.47 -7.50 11.56
CA GLN A 35 -0.83 -7.32 10.92
C GLN A 35 -0.76 -7.68 9.44
N LEU A 36 0.32 -7.30 8.76
CA LEU A 36 0.48 -7.65 7.35
C LEU A 36 0.45 -9.15 7.14
N GLU A 37 1.05 -9.90 8.05
CA GLU A 37 1.07 -11.37 7.96
C GLU A 37 -0.31 -11.98 8.02
N ARG A 38 -1.29 -11.26 8.58
CA ARG A 38 -2.67 -11.72 8.69
C ARG A 38 -3.62 -10.94 7.80
N ALA A 39 -3.07 -10.17 6.85
CA ALA A 39 -3.90 -9.30 6.02
C ALA A 39 -4.35 -10.02 4.76
N GLN A 40 -5.52 -9.64 4.32
CA GLN A 40 -6.06 -10.00 3.01
C GLN A 40 -6.38 -8.70 2.27
N VAL A 41 -6.65 -8.80 0.99
CA VAL A 41 -7.01 -7.66 0.16
C VAL A 41 -8.50 -7.66 -0.04
N THR A 42 -9.13 -6.50 0.12
CA THR A 42 -10.58 -6.39 -0.02
C THR A 42 -10.98 -6.37 -1.50
N ALA A 43 -12.28 -6.44 -1.73
CA ALA A 43 -12.81 -6.39 -3.09
C ALA A 43 -12.77 -4.99 -3.70
N TRP A 44 -12.48 -3.97 -2.90
CA TRP A 44 -12.44 -2.60 -3.40
C TRP A 44 -11.38 -2.45 -4.50
N LYS A 45 -11.76 -1.71 -5.53
CA LYS A 45 -10.83 -1.36 -6.60
C LYS A 45 -10.89 0.13 -6.83
N CYS A 46 -9.72 0.72 -7.06
CA CYS A 46 -9.66 2.14 -7.35
C CYS A 46 -10.39 2.43 -8.67
N PRO A 47 -11.34 3.36 -8.67
CA PRO A 47 -12.04 3.69 -9.90
C PRO A 47 -11.14 4.14 -11.04
N CYS A 48 -9.94 4.66 -10.73
CA CYS A 48 -9.00 5.09 -11.74
C CYS A 48 -8.28 3.92 -12.44
N GLY A 49 -8.41 2.70 -11.90
CA GLY A 49 -7.73 1.53 -12.46
C GLY A 49 -6.30 1.36 -11.97
N CYS A 50 -5.86 2.16 -11.00
CA CYS A 50 -4.51 2.04 -10.48
C CYS A 50 -4.37 0.79 -9.60
N ALA A 51 -3.14 0.49 -9.19
CA ALA A 51 -2.83 -0.74 -8.46
C ALA A 51 -3.07 -0.64 -6.95
N SER A 52 -3.71 0.43 -6.48
CA SER A 52 -3.99 0.60 -5.04
C SER A 52 -4.89 -0.50 -4.51
N ILE A 53 -4.63 -0.91 -3.26
CA ILE A 53 -5.42 -1.95 -2.60
C ILE A 53 -5.72 -1.55 -1.17
N ASN A 54 -6.81 -2.11 -0.64
CA ASN A 54 -7.14 -1.97 0.77
C ASN A 54 -6.97 -3.31 1.46
N PHE A 55 -6.52 -3.26 2.72
CA PHE A 55 -6.29 -4.47 3.52
C PHE A 55 -7.45 -4.72 4.49
N LYS A 56 -7.61 -6.00 4.82
CA LYS A 56 -8.44 -6.45 5.93
C LYS A 56 -7.59 -7.39 6.76
N VAL A 57 -7.32 -7.00 7.99
CA VAL A 57 -6.53 -7.83 8.90
C VAL A 57 -7.47 -8.85 9.55
N GLU A 58 -7.06 -10.10 9.60
CA GLU A 58 -7.92 -11.23 9.90
C GLU A 58 -8.68 -11.07 11.21
N ASP A 59 -8.03 -10.61 12.25
CA ASP A 59 -8.62 -10.52 13.59
C ASP A 59 -9.03 -9.09 13.95
N ARG A 60 -9.23 -8.24 12.97
CA ARG A 60 -9.62 -6.85 13.18
C ARG A 60 -10.78 -6.49 12.27
N PRO A 61 -11.59 -5.51 12.65
CA PRO A 61 -12.61 -4.99 11.72
C PRO A 61 -11.93 -4.27 10.56
N GLU A 62 -12.71 -3.96 9.53
CA GLU A 62 -12.19 -3.10 8.48
C GLU A 62 -11.83 -1.75 9.08
N ALA A 63 -10.70 -1.19 8.64
CA ALA A 63 -10.23 0.05 9.20
C ALA A 63 -11.20 1.18 8.88
N PRO A 64 -11.44 2.10 9.83
CA PRO A 64 -12.28 3.25 9.53
C PRO A 64 -11.57 4.20 8.57
N PRO A 65 -12.27 5.20 8.03
CA PRO A 65 -11.62 6.21 7.19
C PRO A 65 -10.49 6.91 7.93
N GLY A 66 -9.46 7.28 7.20
CA GLY A 66 -8.32 7.97 7.77
C GLY A 66 -7.03 7.40 7.22
N VAL A 67 -5.98 8.21 7.26
CA VAL A 67 -4.69 7.84 6.73
C VAL A 67 -3.60 8.28 7.69
N HIS A 68 -2.93 7.30 8.28
CA HIS A 68 -1.68 7.52 9.01
C HIS A 68 -0.59 6.86 8.18
N THR A 69 0.21 7.67 7.51
CA THR A 69 1.23 7.16 6.60
C THR A 69 2.35 6.49 7.36
N LEU A 70 2.66 5.26 6.97
CA LEU A 70 3.72 4.47 7.60
C LEU A 70 5.00 4.48 6.78
N ALA A 71 4.90 4.55 5.47
CA ALA A 71 6.05 4.62 4.57
C ALA A 71 5.59 5.26 3.28
N ASP A 72 6.46 6.07 2.68
CA ASP A 72 6.11 6.90 1.54
C ASP A 72 7.34 7.01 0.64
N PHE A 73 7.23 6.51 -0.58
CA PHE A 73 8.35 6.45 -1.51
C PHE A 73 7.89 6.87 -2.90
N GLN A 74 8.86 7.12 -3.77
CA GLN A 74 8.58 7.50 -5.16
C GLN A 74 9.29 6.55 -6.11
N PHE A 75 8.78 6.50 -7.34
CA PHE A 75 9.35 5.69 -8.41
C PHE A 75 8.94 6.29 -9.74
N VAL A 76 9.56 5.81 -10.81
CA VAL A 76 9.23 6.26 -12.17
C VAL A 76 8.57 5.12 -12.91
N HIS A 77 7.45 5.39 -13.55
CA HIS A 77 6.74 4.44 -14.40
C HIS A 77 6.50 5.08 -15.76
N GLU A 78 7.09 4.49 -16.80
CA GLU A 78 6.95 4.96 -18.19
C GLU A 78 7.25 6.45 -18.31
N GLY A 79 8.31 6.89 -17.65
CA GLY A 79 8.73 8.28 -17.72
C GLY A 79 8.00 9.23 -16.79
N ASN A 80 7.00 8.75 -16.05
CA ASN A 80 6.24 9.59 -15.13
C ASN A 80 6.62 9.32 -13.71
N LEU A 81 6.72 10.39 -12.91
CA LEU A 81 7.01 10.26 -11.50
C LEU A 81 5.75 9.86 -10.75
N CYS A 82 5.86 8.84 -9.93
CA CYS A 82 4.75 8.27 -9.17
C CYS A 82 5.15 8.11 -7.73
N GLY A 83 4.15 7.91 -6.88
CA GLY A 83 4.39 7.63 -5.48
C GLY A 83 3.67 6.37 -5.03
N VAL A 84 4.16 5.77 -3.95
CA VAL A 84 3.49 4.66 -3.28
C VAL A 84 3.63 4.85 -1.78
N PHE A 85 2.54 4.61 -1.06
CA PHE A 85 2.61 4.65 0.39
C PHE A 85 1.72 3.58 0.98
N ILE A 86 2.08 3.17 2.20
CA ILE A 86 1.31 2.22 2.98
C ILE A 86 0.87 2.94 4.26
N TYR A 87 -0.34 2.67 4.72
CA TYR A 87 -0.93 3.46 5.78
C TYR A 87 -1.83 2.63 6.68
N SER A 88 -2.07 3.17 7.86
CA SER A 88 -2.99 2.60 8.84
C SER A 88 -4.07 3.63 9.17
N SER A 89 -5.11 3.15 9.83
CA SER A 89 -6.16 4.00 10.40
C SER A 89 -6.62 3.39 11.70
N ASP A 90 -6.63 4.19 12.75
CA ASP A 90 -7.06 3.74 14.08
C ASP A 90 -6.29 2.48 14.52
N GLY A 91 -4.99 2.44 14.22
CA GLY A 91 -4.14 1.32 14.63
C GLY A 91 -4.30 0.06 13.80
N ILE A 92 -5.02 0.13 12.69
CA ILE A 92 -5.28 -1.02 11.81
C ILE A 92 -4.64 -0.77 10.46
N LEU A 93 -3.84 -1.73 9.98
CA LEU A 93 -3.24 -1.62 8.65
C LEU A 93 -4.36 -1.55 7.62
N SER A 94 -4.37 -0.47 6.81
CA SER A 94 -5.54 -0.11 6.01
C SER A 94 -5.35 -0.30 4.52
N GLY A 95 -4.20 0.09 3.97
CA GLY A 95 -4.06 0.03 2.54
C GLY A 95 -2.68 0.40 2.06
N MET A 96 -2.48 0.19 0.77
CA MET A 96 -1.25 0.54 0.07
C MET A 96 -1.69 1.21 -1.22
N GLU A 97 -1.28 2.45 -1.41
CA GLU A 97 -1.78 3.25 -2.51
C GLU A 97 -0.66 3.67 -3.44
N VAL A 98 -0.89 3.54 -4.75
CA VAL A 98 -0.02 4.15 -5.76
C VAL A 98 -0.74 5.36 -6.32
N TRP A 99 0.03 6.40 -6.66
CA TRP A 99 -0.56 7.64 -7.15
C TRP A 99 0.39 8.30 -8.13
N GLY A 100 -0.15 9.16 -8.98
CA GLY A 100 0.64 9.87 -9.98
C GLY A 100 1.08 11.21 -9.44
N ILE A 101 2.38 11.50 -9.56
CA ILE A 101 2.92 12.80 -9.20
C ILE A 101 2.96 13.69 -10.44
N SER A 102 3.48 13.17 -11.55
CA SER A 102 3.57 13.94 -12.79
C SER A 102 2.64 13.41 -13.88
N GLY A 103 1.76 12.49 -13.56
CA GLY A 103 0.81 11.91 -14.51
C GLY A 103 -0.20 11.07 -13.78
N ASP A 104 -0.79 10.12 -14.48
CA ASP A 104 -1.81 9.24 -13.90
C ASP A 104 -1.15 8.20 -12.99
N ALA A 105 -1.90 7.71 -12.01
CA ALA A 105 -1.44 6.62 -11.17
C ALA A 105 -1.29 5.36 -12.02
N PRO A 106 -0.20 4.60 -11.82
CA PRO A 106 0.03 3.43 -12.67
C PRO A 106 -0.87 2.26 -12.28
N PRO A 107 -1.18 1.37 -13.24
CA PRO A 107 -1.98 0.18 -12.96
C PRO A 107 -1.17 -0.99 -12.42
N VAL A 108 0.13 -0.79 -12.19
CA VAL A 108 1.03 -1.84 -11.71
C VAL A 108 1.78 -1.34 -10.49
N LEU A 109 2.23 -2.28 -9.66
CA LEU A 109 3.04 -1.95 -8.49
C LEU A 109 4.52 -1.87 -8.89
N PRO A 110 5.27 -0.97 -8.26
CA PRO A 110 6.72 -0.92 -8.50
C PRO A 110 7.43 -2.07 -7.81
N GLU A 111 8.63 -2.39 -8.29
CA GLU A 111 9.53 -3.28 -7.57
C GLU A 111 10.23 -2.48 -6.47
N PRO A 112 10.46 -3.07 -5.29
CA PRO A 112 11.11 -2.34 -4.21
C PRO A 112 12.45 -1.71 -4.59
N GLU A 113 13.22 -2.37 -5.43
CA GLU A 113 14.53 -1.84 -5.82
C GLU A 113 14.44 -0.58 -6.68
N ASN A 114 13.27 -0.24 -7.17
CA ASN A 114 13.05 0.98 -7.96
C ASN A 114 12.55 2.15 -7.13
N LEU A 115 12.39 1.96 -5.84
CA LEU A 115 11.88 3.01 -4.96
C LEU A 115 13.00 3.88 -4.45
N SER A 116 12.70 5.18 -4.30
CA SER A 116 13.60 6.11 -3.64
C SER A 116 12.78 6.94 -2.66
N PRO A 117 13.44 7.52 -1.63
CA PRO A 117 12.70 8.33 -0.68
C PRO A 117 11.99 9.47 -1.37
N LEU A 118 10.80 9.79 -0.86
CA LEU A 118 10.09 10.96 -1.35
C LEU A 118 10.88 12.18 -0.95
N GLU A 119 11.35 12.94 -1.95
CA GLU A 119 12.19 14.09 -1.68
C GLU A 119 11.37 15.19 -1.04
N SER A 120 11.80 15.62 0.13
CA SER A 120 11.32 16.90 0.58
C SER A 120 12.27 17.88 -0.03
N THR A 121 11.83 18.58 -0.84
CA THR A 121 12.64 19.53 -1.48
C THR A 121 13.19 20.54 -0.55
N GLU A 122 13.79 20.57 -0.12
CA GLU A 122 14.33 21.42 0.47
C GLU A 122 15.14 22.02 0.07
N LEU A 123 15.08 22.26 -0.29
CA LEU A 123 15.80 22.59 -0.56
C LEU A 123 15.93 23.19 -0.40
#